data_2d2fe13e8eee68a8116fb51288d86982
#
_entry.id   2d2fe13e8eee68a8116fb51288d86982
#
_cell.length_a   1.000
_cell.length_b   1.000
_cell.length_c   1.000
_cell.angle_alpha   90.00
_cell.angle_beta   90.00
_cell.angle_gamma   90.00
#
_symmetry.space_group_name_H-M   'P 1'
#
loop_
_entity.id
_entity.type
_entity.pdbx_description
1 polymer ?
#
loop_
_entity_poly.entity_id
_entity_poly.type
_entity_poly.pdbx_seq_one_letter_code
_entity_poly.pdbx_strand_id
1 'polypeptide(L)'
;MNRETNRAKWLTFALMIAALANAVFLGCGVKSPPISPEAARPEKILGLEATNAKDGIRLSWDRPESYAGGQKMRDLGGFTISRAQEGKPVEKIGDLQVYDEGRFQAQRTFIFIDGATIPGKTYHYQVTSSTTDGYVSEPSNDVTVVRKGPSAPPNPETFVVPTPVPLR
;
A
#
# COMPACT_ATOMS: atom_id res chain seq x y z
N MET A 1 22.75 -23.86 71.02
CA MET A 1 21.68 -22.82 70.85
C MET A 1 21.67 -22.29 69.39
N ASN A 2 21.84 -23.16 68.34
CA ASN A 2 21.92 -22.71 66.93
C ASN A 2 21.03 -23.50 65.94
N ARG A 3 20.20 -24.42 66.44
CA ARG A 3 19.33 -25.21 65.54
C ARG A 3 17.98 -24.53 65.23
N GLU A 4 17.47 -23.74 66.12
CA GLU A 4 16.18 -23.07 65.96
C GLU A 4 16.29 -21.85 65.03
N THR A 5 17.31 -21.07 65.14
CA THR A 5 17.56 -19.90 64.26
C THR A 5 17.79 -20.28 62.82
N ASN A 6 18.38 -21.43 62.54
CA ASN A 6 18.54 -21.92 61.18
C ASN A 6 17.22 -22.46 60.58
N ARG A 7 16.36 -23.11 61.37
CA ARG A 7 15.07 -23.56 60.94
C ARG A 7 14.15 -22.38 60.55
N ALA A 8 14.17 -21.30 61.33
CA ALA A 8 13.41 -20.10 60.99
C ALA A 8 13.89 -19.45 59.68
N LYS A 9 15.18 -19.38 59.46
CA LYS A 9 15.75 -18.85 58.20
C LYS A 9 15.40 -19.70 56.98
N TRP A 10 15.40 -21.03 57.11
CA TRP A 10 15.01 -21.93 56.03
C TRP A 10 13.50 -21.84 55.70
N LEU A 11 12.66 -21.67 56.72
CA LEU A 11 11.20 -21.47 56.53
C LEU A 11 10.90 -20.15 55.86
N THR A 12 11.57 -19.06 56.21
CA THR A 12 11.38 -17.75 55.54
C THR A 12 11.88 -17.79 54.10
N PHE A 13 12.98 -18.50 53.82
CA PHE A 13 13.50 -18.65 52.46
C PHE A 13 12.56 -19.52 51.59
N ALA A 14 12.02 -20.61 52.13
CA ALA A 14 11.03 -21.45 51.46
C ALA A 14 9.73 -20.70 51.16
N LEU A 15 9.25 -19.87 52.10
CA LEU A 15 8.06 -19.03 51.90
C LEU A 15 8.28 -17.98 50.82
N MET A 16 9.46 -17.40 50.76
CA MET A 16 9.82 -16.40 49.75
C MET A 16 9.91 -17.01 48.34
N ILE A 17 10.45 -18.22 48.22
CA ILE A 17 10.49 -18.96 46.96
C ILE A 17 9.05 -19.36 46.50
N ALA A 18 8.22 -19.80 47.45
CA ALA A 18 6.81 -20.14 47.13
C ALA A 18 5.99 -18.92 46.72
N ALA A 19 6.25 -17.73 47.31
CA ALA A 19 5.63 -16.48 46.90
C ALA A 19 6.07 -16.01 45.50
N LEU A 20 7.38 -16.18 45.18
CA LEU A 20 7.91 -15.87 43.83
C LEU A 20 7.34 -16.83 42.77
N ALA A 21 7.20 -18.11 43.07
CA ALA A 21 6.65 -19.10 42.16
C ALA A 21 5.18 -18.82 41.80
N ASN A 22 4.39 -18.31 42.72
CA ASN A 22 2.99 -17.93 42.48
C ASN A 22 2.87 -16.66 41.60
N ALA A 23 3.83 -15.72 41.61
CA ALA A 23 3.80 -14.52 40.81
C ALA A 23 4.00 -14.81 39.28
N VAL A 24 4.61 -15.93 38.93
CA VAL A 24 4.85 -16.29 37.53
C VAL A 24 3.60 -16.84 36.83
N PHE A 25 2.60 -17.33 37.57
CA PHE A 25 1.37 -17.87 37.00
C PHE A 25 0.25 -16.85 36.73
N LEU A 26 0.43 -15.58 37.12
CA LEU A 26 -0.55 -14.51 36.88
C LEU A 26 -0.44 -13.83 35.51
N GLY A 27 0.43 -14.32 34.62
CA GLY A 27 0.55 -13.86 33.25
C GLY A 27 -0.57 -14.43 32.37
N CYS A 28 -1.84 -14.15 32.67
CA CYS A 28 -2.92 -14.32 31.68
C CYS A 28 -2.70 -13.33 30.56
N GLY A 29 -2.09 -13.78 29.47
CA GLY A 29 -2.09 -13.04 28.22
C GLY A 29 -3.53 -12.74 27.79
N VAL A 30 -3.92 -11.48 27.81
CA VAL A 30 -5.20 -11.03 27.24
C VAL A 30 -5.10 -11.29 25.73
N LYS A 31 -5.76 -12.35 25.27
CA LYS A 31 -5.91 -12.59 23.83
C LYS A 31 -6.80 -11.48 23.28
N SER A 32 -6.27 -10.74 22.30
CA SER A 32 -7.10 -9.81 21.54
C SER A 32 -8.30 -10.54 20.94
N PRO A 33 -9.49 -9.94 20.90
CA PRO A 33 -10.64 -10.55 20.25
C PRO A 33 -10.30 -10.87 18.79
N PRO A 34 -10.90 -11.92 18.19
CA PRO A 34 -10.73 -12.23 16.79
C PRO A 34 -11.11 -11.01 15.92
N ILE A 35 -10.23 -10.64 14.99
CA ILE A 35 -10.51 -9.58 14.01
C ILE A 35 -11.36 -10.20 12.91
N SER A 36 -12.46 -9.53 12.52
CA SER A 36 -13.27 -9.99 11.40
C SER A 36 -12.47 -9.91 10.08
N PRO A 37 -12.68 -10.80 9.11
CA PRO A 37 -12.01 -10.75 7.82
C PRO A 37 -12.16 -9.39 7.10
N GLU A 38 -13.31 -8.73 7.27
CA GLU A 38 -13.58 -7.40 6.73
C GLU A 38 -12.65 -6.34 7.34
N ALA A 39 -12.43 -6.40 8.64
CA ALA A 39 -11.55 -5.47 9.35
C ALA A 39 -10.05 -5.72 9.09
N ALA A 40 -9.69 -6.93 8.61
CA ALA A 40 -8.33 -7.31 8.26
C ALA A 40 -7.93 -6.93 6.82
N ARG A 41 -8.86 -6.48 5.99
CA ARG A 41 -8.55 -5.99 4.64
C ARG A 41 -7.80 -4.66 4.69
N PRO A 42 -6.92 -4.36 3.73
CA PRO A 42 -6.38 -3.01 3.59
C PRO A 42 -7.51 -1.97 3.42
N GLU A 43 -7.28 -0.78 3.93
CA GLU A 43 -8.17 0.35 3.67
C GLU A 43 -8.23 0.66 2.17
N LYS A 44 -9.39 1.14 1.73
CA LYS A 44 -9.64 1.53 0.34
C LYS A 44 -8.71 2.68 -0.08
N ILE A 45 -8.10 2.57 -1.25
CA ILE A 45 -7.32 3.65 -1.86
C ILE A 45 -8.28 4.73 -2.36
N LEU A 46 -8.13 5.97 -1.87
CA LEU A 46 -8.98 7.11 -2.22
C LEU A 46 -8.30 8.11 -3.17
N GLY A 47 -7.00 8.01 -3.37
CA GLY A 47 -6.18 8.95 -4.11
C GLY A 47 -5.64 8.37 -5.43
N LEU A 48 -6.37 7.48 -6.10
CA LEU A 48 -5.98 7.04 -7.44
C LEU A 48 -6.14 8.19 -8.43
N GLU A 49 -5.07 8.49 -9.17
CA GLU A 49 -5.01 9.48 -10.24
C GLU A 49 -4.56 8.84 -11.55
N ALA A 50 -5.06 9.36 -12.68
CA ALA A 50 -4.67 8.95 -14.02
C ALA A 50 -4.29 10.16 -14.88
N THR A 51 -3.12 10.12 -15.50
CA THR A 51 -2.60 11.19 -16.35
C THR A 51 -2.09 10.62 -17.68
N ASN A 52 -2.19 11.42 -18.74
CA ASN A 52 -1.59 11.03 -20.02
C ASN A 52 -0.06 11.20 -19.96
N ALA A 53 0.68 10.15 -20.25
CA ALA A 53 2.12 10.14 -20.40
C ALA A 53 2.50 9.88 -21.87
N LYS A 54 3.77 10.06 -22.22
CA LYS A 54 4.28 9.85 -23.59
C LYS A 54 4.04 8.41 -24.06
N ASP A 55 4.26 7.45 -23.17
CA ASP A 55 4.26 6.02 -23.41
C ASP A 55 2.95 5.30 -23.00
N GLY A 56 1.96 6.05 -22.50
CA GLY A 56 0.70 5.43 -22.08
C GLY A 56 -0.12 6.32 -21.16
N ILE A 57 -0.94 5.69 -20.34
CA ILE A 57 -1.64 6.33 -19.23
C ILE A 57 -0.88 5.98 -17.96
N ARG A 58 -0.44 7.00 -17.24
CA ARG A 58 0.23 6.87 -15.95
C ARG A 58 -0.80 6.93 -14.85
N LEU A 59 -0.83 5.89 -14.04
CA LEU A 59 -1.60 5.80 -12.80
C LEU A 59 -0.67 6.09 -11.62
N SER A 60 -1.16 6.81 -10.62
CA SER A 60 -0.45 7.02 -9.36
C SER A 60 -1.41 6.97 -8.19
N TRP A 61 -0.96 6.41 -7.07
CA TRP A 61 -1.72 6.32 -5.83
C TRP A 61 -0.78 6.20 -4.63
N ASP A 62 -1.30 6.51 -3.47
CA ASP A 62 -0.56 6.37 -2.23
C ASP A 62 -0.80 5.02 -1.55
N ARG A 63 0.16 4.62 -0.75
CA ARG A 63 0.12 3.42 0.08
C ARG A 63 -1.02 3.53 1.10
N PRO A 64 -1.93 2.53 1.20
CA PRO A 64 -2.83 2.45 2.34
C PRO A 64 -2.01 2.19 3.62
N GLU A 65 -2.23 3.00 4.66
CA GLU A 65 -1.49 2.90 5.92
C GLU A 65 -2.20 2.06 6.98
N SER A 66 -3.50 1.81 6.77
CA SER A 66 -4.38 1.15 7.74
C SER A 66 -5.12 -0.02 7.12
N TYR A 67 -5.59 -0.90 8.00
CA TYR A 67 -6.67 -1.83 7.67
C TYR A 67 -8.02 -1.12 7.74
N ALA A 68 -9.04 -1.67 7.11
CA ALA A 68 -10.43 -1.18 7.17
C ALA A 68 -10.96 -1.10 8.61
N GLY A 69 -10.43 -1.89 9.53
CA GLY A 69 -10.69 -1.80 10.97
C GLY A 69 -9.95 -0.66 11.68
N GLY A 70 -9.23 0.20 10.99
CA GLY A 70 -8.53 1.39 11.52
C GLY A 70 -7.18 1.10 12.19
N GLN A 71 -6.73 -0.14 12.25
CA GLN A 71 -5.42 -0.48 12.79
C GLN A 71 -4.33 -0.23 11.74
N LYS A 72 -3.13 0.14 12.21
CA LYS A 72 -1.98 0.37 11.33
C LYS A 72 -1.57 -0.91 10.62
N MET A 73 -1.52 -0.88 9.28
CA MET A 73 -1.12 -2.01 8.44
C MET A 73 0.40 -2.14 8.36
N ARG A 74 0.89 -3.39 8.34
CA ARG A 74 2.33 -3.71 8.28
C ARG A 74 2.68 -4.76 7.23
N ASP A 75 1.68 -5.38 6.64
CA ASP A 75 1.78 -6.58 5.80
C ASP A 75 1.21 -6.35 4.39
N LEU A 76 1.35 -5.14 3.86
CA LEU A 76 0.95 -4.84 2.48
C LEU A 76 1.75 -5.72 1.50
N GLY A 77 1.05 -6.62 0.79
CA GLY A 77 1.63 -7.56 -0.16
C GLY A 77 1.73 -7.02 -1.57
N GLY A 78 0.74 -6.22 -2.00
CA GLY A 78 0.75 -5.72 -3.37
C GLY A 78 -0.52 -5.01 -3.80
N PHE A 79 -0.58 -4.75 -5.12
CA PHE A 79 -1.70 -4.10 -5.79
C PHE A 79 -2.07 -4.86 -7.05
N THR A 80 -3.37 -4.89 -7.35
CA THR A 80 -3.90 -5.35 -8.63
C THR A 80 -4.54 -4.17 -9.35
N ILE A 81 -4.16 -3.95 -10.58
CA ILE A 81 -4.62 -2.85 -11.42
C ILE A 81 -5.63 -3.40 -12.42
N SER A 82 -6.82 -2.81 -12.44
CA SER A 82 -7.92 -3.15 -13.35
C SER A 82 -8.25 -1.99 -14.26
N ARG A 83 -8.60 -2.32 -15.50
CA ARG A 83 -8.98 -1.38 -16.54
C ARG A 83 -10.29 -1.79 -17.17
N ALA A 84 -11.15 -0.84 -17.49
CA ALA A 84 -12.25 -1.01 -18.46
C ALA A 84 -12.07 0.00 -19.58
N GLN A 85 -12.22 -0.43 -20.82
CA GLN A 85 -12.42 0.46 -21.96
C GLN A 85 -13.92 0.62 -22.16
N GLU A 86 -14.36 1.82 -22.53
CA GLU A 86 -15.77 2.07 -22.81
C GLU A 86 -16.37 1.00 -23.75
N GLY A 87 -17.47 0.37 -23.30
CA GLY A 87 -18.12 -0.73 -24.01
C GLY A 87 -17.47 -2.11 -23.88
N LYS A 88 -16.42 -2.25 -23.04
CA LYS A 88 -15.76 -3.53 -22.77
C LYS A 88 -15.81 -3.89 -21.28
N PRO A 89 -15.73 -5.20 -20.96
CA PRO A 89 -15.68 -5.63 -19.57
C PRO A 89 -14.38 -5.14 -18.89
N VAL A 90 -14.43 -5.13 -17.56
CA VAL A 90 -13.25 -4.87 -16.73
C VAL A 90 -12.24 -6.01 -16.91
N GLU A 91 -10.99 -5.67 -17.12
CA GLU A 91 -9.86 -6.61 -17.22
C GLU A 91 -8.76 -6.25 -16.22
N LYS A 92 -8.09 -7.25 -15.70
CA LYS A 92 -6.87 -7.07 -14.94
C LYS A 92 -5.71 -6.83 -15.91
N ILE A 93 -5.01 -5.71 -15.73
CA ILE A 93 -3.88 -5.32 -16.62
C ILE A 93 -2.52 -5.43 -15.95
N GLY A 94 -2.46 -5.60 -14.62
CA GLY A 94 -1.19 -5.77 -13.93
C GLY A 94 -1.32 -6.07 -12.46
N ASP A 95 -0.22 -6.60 -11.92
CA ASP A 95 0.03 -6.71 -10.48
C ASP A 95 1.34 -6.02 -10.14
N LEU A 96 1.38 -5.37 -8.99
CA LEU A 96 2.56 -4.75 -8.46
C LEU A 96 2.81 -5.30 -7.06
N GLN A 97 3.89 -6.07 -6.91
CA GLN A 97 4.29 -6.61 -5.61
C GLN A 97 5.02 -5.55 -4.78
N VAL A 98 4.79 -5.54 -3.48
CA VAL A 98 5.47 -4.65 -2.54
C VAL A 98 6.58 -5.42 -1.84
N TYR A 99 7.81 -4.95 -2.01
CA TYR A 99 9.00 -5.52 -1.36
C TYR A 99 9.60 -4.47 -0.44
N ASP A 100 9.15 -4.45 0.82
CA ASP A 100 9.66 -3.52 1.83
C ASP A 100 10.86 -4.08 2.62
N GLU A 101 11.19 -5.35 2.43
CA GLU A 101 12.32 -6.00 3.09
C GLU A 101 13.63 -5.33 2.70
N GLY A 102 14.41 -4.92 3.71
CA GLY A 102 15.69 -4.24 3.52
C GLY A 102 15.60 -2.74 3.19
N ARG A 103 14.44 -2.13 3.21
CA ARG A 103 14.28 -0.68 3.03
C ARG A 103 14.23 0.04 4.37
N PHE A 104 14.94 1.16 4.48
CA PHE A 104 14.87 2.06 5.64
C PHE A 104 13.48 2.66 5.83
N GLN A 105 12.78 2.92 4.72
CA GLN A 105 11.42 3.45 4.72
C GLN A 105 10.58 2.72 3.68
N ALA A 106 9.34 2.41 4.02
CA ALA A 106 8.37 1.85 3.09
C ALA A 106 8.10 2.83 1.94
N GLN A 107 7.93 2.30 0.72
CA GLN A 107 7.52 3.10 -0.43
C GLN A 107 6.13 3.68 -0.19
N ARG A 108 5.97 4.99 -0.34
CA ARG A 108 4.71 5.69 -0.07
C ARG A 108 3.83 5.82 -1.30
N THR A 109 4.40 6.17 -2.44
CA THR A 109 3.67 6.38 -3.68
C THR A 109 4.03 5.33 -4.70
N PHE A 110 3.03 4.80 -5.39
CA PHE A 110 3.17 3.78 -6.42
C PHE A 110 2.75 4.36 -7.76
N ILE A 111 3.38 3.85 -8.82
CA ILE A 111 3.16 4.28 -10.20
C ILE A 111 3.05 3.04 -11.06
N PHE A 112 2.06 3.05 -11.97
CA PHE A 112 1.90 2.06 -13.01
C PHE A 112 1.67 2.77 -14.35
N ILE A 113 2.27 2.27 -15.44
CA ILE A 113 2.07 2.83 -16.79
C ILE A 113 1.38 1.79 -17.65
N ASP A 114 0.17 2.13 -18.09
CA ASP A 114 -0.56 1.33 -19.07
C ASP A 114 -0.18 1.78 -20.48
N GLY A 115 0.78 1.06 -21.07
CA GLY A 115 1.24 1.29 -22.45
C GLY A 115 0.31 0.71 -23.52
N ALA A 116 -0.64 -0.18 -23.16
CA ALA A 116 -1.55 -0.83 -24.09
C ALA A 116 -2.83 -0.02 -24.32
N THR A 117 -2.68 1.31 -24.49
CA THR A 117 -3.80 2.23 -24.67
C THR A 117 -3.81 2.87 -26.06
N ILE A 118 -5.01 3.01 -26.64
CA ILE A 118 -5.22 3.55 -27.98
C ILE A 118 -5.64 5.01 -27.90
N PRO A 119 -4.99 5.95 -28.61
CA PRO A 119 -5.38 7.35 -28.67
C PRO A 119 -6.87 7.54 -29.04
N GLY A 120 -7.52 8.49 -28.38
CA GLY A 120 -8.93 8.81 -28.58
C GLY A 120 -9.91 7.89 -27.87
N LYS A 121 -9.47 6.83 -27.19
CA LYS A 121 -10.32 5.95 -26.39
C LYS A 121 -10.39 6.39 -24.94
N THR A 122 -11.54 6.15 -24.31
CA THR A 122 -11.80 6.38 -22.90
C THR A 122 -11.51 5.10 -22.11
N TYR A 123 -10.80 5.26 -20.99
CA TYR A 123 -10.44 4.19 -20.09
C TYR A 123 -10.84 4.54 -18.66
N HIS A 124 -11.29 3.53 -17.92
CA HIS A 124 -11.63 3.57 -16.51
C HIS A 124 -10.64 2.69 -15.76
N TYR A 125 -10.12 3.16 -14.65
CA TYR A 125 -9.15 2.40 -13.86
C TYR A 125 -9.58 2.32 -12.41
N GLN A 126 -9.30 1.18 -11.81
CA GLN A 126 -9.40 0.92 -10.38
C GLN A 126 -8.19 0.12 -9.92
N VAL A 127 -7.81 0.31 -8.67
CA VAL A 127 -6.73 -0.43 -8.02
C VAL A 127 -7.26 -1.03 -6.72
N THR A 128 -6.93 -2.30 -6.47
CA THR A 128 -7.11 -2.95 -5.18
C THR A 128 -5.75 -3.24 -4.56
N SER A 129 -5.66 -3.18 -3.25
CA SER A 129 -4.48 -3.60 -2.49
C SER A 129 -4.73 -4.95 -1.82
N SER A 130 -3.67 -5.69 -1.54
CA SER A 130 -3.75 -6.95 -0.81
C SER A 130 -2.70 -7.03 0.29
N THR A 131 -3.02 -7.75 1.36
CA THR A 131 -2.03 -8.14 2.37
C THR A 131 -1.21 -9.33 1.89
N THR A 132 -0.11 -9.64 2.57
CA THR A 132 0.68 -10.86 2.34
C THR A 132 -0.13 -12.13 2.60
N ASP A 133 -1.14 -12.07 3.47
CA ASP A 133 -2.05 -13.16 3.79
C ASP A 133 -3.23 -13.28 2.80
N GLY A 134 -3.29 -12.39 1.80
CA GLY A 134 -4.27 -12.46 0.72
C GLY A 134 -5.61 -11.76 0.99
N TYR A 135 -5.76 -10.97 2.07
CA TYR A 135 -6.94 -10.12 2.24
C TYR A 135 -6.90 -8.97 1.24
N VAL A 136 -7.98 -8.78 0.49
CA VAL A 136 -8.06 -7.78 -0.58
C VAL A 136 -8.96 -6.62 -0.16
N SER A 137 -8.53 -5.39 -0.43
CA SER A 137 -9.29 -4.17 -0.18
C SER A 137 -10.52 -4.05 -1.09
N GLU A 138 -11.41 -3.13 -0.75
CA GLU A 138 -12.35 -2.62 -1.74
C GLU A 138 -11.61 -1.91 -2.89
N PRO A 139 -12.22 -1.86 -4.09
CA PRO A 139 -11.65 -1.10 -5.21
C PRO A 139 -11.48 0.38 -4.85
N SER A 140 -10.43 1.03 -5.38
CA SER A 140 -10.19 2.46 -5.23
C SER A 140 -11.35 3.32 -5.77
N ASN A 141 -11.21 4.64 -5.68
CA ASN A 141 -12.01 5.52 -6.51
C ASN A 141 -11.81 5.13 -7.99
N ASP A 142 -12.87 5.27 -8.78
CA ASP A 142 -12.81 5.13 -10.24
C ASP A 142 -12.22 6.39 -10.86
N VAL A 143 -11.26 6.23 -11.79
CA VAL A 143 -10.70 7.34 -12.56
C VAL A 143 -10.90 7.10 -14.03
N THR A 144 -11.44 8.12 -14.69
CA THR A 144 -11.71 8.11 -16.13
C THR A 144 -10.74 9.03 -16.85
N VAL A 145 -10.14 8.52 -17.93
CA VAL A 145 -9.20 9.30 -18.73
C VAL A 145 -9.34 8.97 -20.21
N VAL A 146 -9.33 10.01 -21.04
CA VAL A 146 -9.23 9.86 -22.49
C VAL A 146 -7.76 9.81 -22.87
N ARG A 147 -7.32 8.76 -23.57
CA ARG A 147 -5.94 8.67 -24.06
C ARG A 147 -5.68 9.74 -25.12
N LYS A 148 -4.78 10.65 -24.85
CA LYS A 148 -4.29 11.65 -25.81
C LYS A 148 -3.23 11.00 -26.71
N GLY A 149 -3.29 11.28 -28.01
CA GLY A 149 -2.20 10.92 -28.92
C GLY A 149 -0.89 11.64 -28.56
N PRO A 150 0.25 11.20 -29.09
CA PRO A 150 1.46 12.01 -29.02
C PRO A 150 1.15 13.40 -29.63
N SER A 151 1.64 14.46 -28.99
CA SER A 151 1.53 15.80 -29.57
C SER A 151 2.13 15.77 -30.95
N ALA A 152 1.41 16.30 -31.94
CA ALA A 152 1.96 16.45 -33.26
C ALA A 152 3.29 17.23 -33.16
N PRO A 153 4.34 16.84 -33.88
CA PRO A 153 5.54 17.64 -33.95
C PRO A 153 5.15 19.07 -34.40
N PRO A 154 5.83 20.10 -33.88
CA PRO A 154 5.54 21.47 -34.30
C PRO A 154 5.61 21.52 -35.84
N ASN A 155 4.58 22.11 -36.44
CA ASN A 155 4.51 22.21 -37.89
C ASN A 155 5.75 22.97 -38.38
N PRO A 156 6.60 22.37 -39.24
CA PRO A 156 7.79 23.05 -39.75
C PRO A 156 7.49 24.35 -40.50
N GLU A 157 6.25 24.54 -40.97
CA GLU A 157 5.80 25.78 -41.63
C GLU A 157 5.65 26.97 -40.68
N THR A 158 5.63 26.75 -39.35
CA THR A 158 5.61 27.81 -38.34
C THR A 158 7.02 28.27 -37.91
N PHE A 159 8.08 27.69 -38.48
CA PHE A 159 9.43 28.16 -38.24
C PHE A 159 9.70 29.41 -39.10
N VAL A 160 9.29 30.58 -38.63
CA VAL A 160 9.68 31.85 -39.22
C VAL A 160 11.18 32.03 -38.99
N VAL A 161 11.98 31.75 -40.01
CA VAL A 161 13.41 32.11 -39.99
C VAL A 161 13.49 33.66 -39.89
N PRO A 162 14.09 34.22 -38.83
CA PRO A 162 14.22 35.67 -38.73
C PRO A 162 15.09 36.13 -39.91
N THR A 163 14.55 37.08 -40.68
CA THR A 163 15.27 37.71 -41.77
C THR A 163 16.50 38.42 -41.19
N PRO A 164 17.73 38.16 -41.70
CA PRO A 164 18.92 38.82 -41.18
C PRO A 164 18.80 40.31 -41.38
N VAL A 165 19.00 41.08 -40.33
CA VAL A 165 19.03 42.52 -40.34
C VAL A 165 20.31 42.95 -41.09
N PRO A 166 20.24 43.74 -42.17
CA PRO A 166 21.43 44.22 -42.83
C PRO A 166 22.26 45.10 -41.91
N LEU A 167 23.55 44.78 -41.78
CA LEU A 167 24.51 45.60 -41.07
C LEU A 167 24.70 46.93 -41.82
N ARG A 168 24.55 48.05 -41.16
CA ARG A 168 24.90 49.39 -41.62
C ARG A 168 26.37 49.67 -41.38
#